data_091f511f345626078e3a6e902d9d6dec
#
_entry.id   091f511f345626078e3a6e902d9d6dec
#
_cell.length_a   1.000
_cell.length_b   1.000
_cell.length_c   1.000
_cell.angle_alpha   90.00
_cell.angle_beta   90.00
_cell.angle_gamma   90.00
#
_symmetry.space_group_name_H-M   'P 1'
#
loop_
_entity.id
_entity.type
_entity.pdbx_description
1 polymer ?
#
loop_
_entity_poly.entity_id
_entity_poly.type
_entity_poly.pdbx_seq_one_letter_code
_entity_poly.pdbx_strand_id
1 'polypeptide(L)'
;MSIKSQRDRFSTDNLSPVNLPERDAQLTLPPKRYCPHVPTPKQLAFLLCPRTEAFFGGAAGPGKTDGLLMGAVQLVERPRYSALLLRRTFRQLNQSNSIMNRARQSLANTDAVWNNADKRFTFPSGATITFGNLDSEDDVYQYDSSEFQYIGFDELTSFSERQYTYLFSRLRTTRDNPVPPRMRSASNPGNRGHDWVEARYMIGQPSVLLQLNVQVARAVRRVRSSAPY
;
A
#
# COMPACT_ATOMS: atom_id res chain seq x y z
N MET A 1 48.96 -17.27 23.05
CA MET A 1 47.83 -17.74 22.19
C MET A 1 46.93 -16.55 21.93
N SER A 2 46.96 -16.04 20.71
CA SER A 2 46.31 -14.78 20.31
C SER A 2 44.90 -15.02 19.84
N ILE A 3 43.91 -14.34 20.44
CA ILE A 3 42.51 -14.36 20.05
C ILE A 3 42.37 -13.46 18.82
N LYS A 4 42.34 -14.04 17.61
CA LYS A 4 42.03 -13.32 16.39
C LYS A 4 40.54 -13.01 16.33
N SER A 5 40.25 -11.76 16.20
CA SER A 5 38.96 -11.09 16.06
C SER A 5 38.16 -11.65 14.89
N GLN A 6 36.91 -12.02 15.18
CA GLN A 6 35.88 -12.45 14.21
C GLN A 6 35.19 -11.26 13.51
N ARG A 7 35.92 -10.21 13.14
CA ARG A 7 35.35 -8.99 12.59
C ARG A 7 35.29 -8.90 11.04
N ASP A 8 35.76 -9.90 10.30
CA ASP A 8 35.94 -9.80 8.84
C ASP A 8 34.97 -10.65 8.00
N ARG A 9 33.70 -10.79 8.40
CA ARG A 9 32.71 -11.56 7.60
C ARG A 9 31.55 -10.74 7.02
N PHE A 10 31.60 -9.45 7.02
CA PHE A 10 30.64 -8.63 6.29
C PHE A 10 31.38 -7.67 5.35
N SER A 11 32.02 -8.23 4.33
CA SER A 11 32.47 -7.43 3.19
C SER A 11 31.23 -7.01 2.38
N THR A 12 31.02 -5.69 2.30
CA THR A 12 29.94 -5.05 1.53
C THR A 12 30.21 -5.06 0.02
N ASP A 13 31.31 -5.69 -0.43
CA ASP A 13 31.77 -5.60 -1.83
C ASP A 13 31.17 -6.63 -2.78
N ASN A 14 30.29 -7.51 -2.31
CA ASN A 14 29.62 -8.54 -3.12
C ASN A 14 28.11 -8.33 -3.30
N LEU A 15 27.61 -7.12 -3.11
CA LEU A 15 26.25 -6.78 -3.58
C LEU A 15 26.35 -6.42 -5.08
N SER A 16 26.41 -7.41 -5.93
CA SER A 16 26.08 -7.25 -7.35
C SER A 16 24.79 -6.44 -7.45
N PRO A 17 24.69 -5.45 -8.36
CA PRO A 17 23.44 -4.74 -8.57
C PRO A 17 22.38 -5.81 -8.88
N VAL A 18 21.42 -5.99 -7.96
CA VAL A 18 20.27 -6.83 -8.20
C VAL A 18 19.62 -6.27 -9.46
N ASN A 19 19.81 -6.98 -10.59
CA ASN A 19 19.09 -6.73 -11.81
C ASN A 19 17.62 -6.97 -11.48
N LEU A 20 16.92 -5.90 -11.05
CA LEU A 20 15.48 -5.91 -10.93
C LEU A 20 14.96 -6.11 -12.36
N PRO A 21 14.20 -7.17 -12.62
CA PRO A 21 13.64 -7.37 -13.94
C PRO A 21 12.80 -6.14 -14.33
N GLU A 22 12.70 -5.84 -15.61
CA GLU A 22 11.94 -4.74 -16.22
C GLU A 22 10.45 -4.64 -15.84
N ARG A 23 10.04 -5.26 -14.74
CA ARG A 23 8.72 -5.13 -14.12
C ARG A 23 8.47 -3.74 -13.51
N ASP A 24 9.42 -2.83 -13.60
CA ASP A 24 9.27 -1.40 -13.24
C ASP A 24 8.34 -0.62 -14.21
N ALA A 25 7.88 -1.27 -15.24
CA ALA A 25 6.98 -0.70 -16.20
C ALA A 25 5.59 -0.55 -15.59
N GLN A 26 5.32 0.54 -14.89
CA GLN A 26 3.94 1.06 -14.71
C GLN A 26 3.56 1.47 -13.28
N LEU A 27 4.46 2.15 -12.58
CA LEU A 27 4.05 3.04 -11.50
C LEU A 27 3.50 4.33 -12.12
N THR A 28 2.26 4.29 -12.55
CA THR A 28 1.54 5.47 -13.05
C THR A 28 0.89 6.20 -11.88
N LEU A 29 0.69 7.49 -12.04
CA LEU A 29 -0.15 8.24 -11.11
C LEU A 29 -1.59 7.73 -11.18
N PRO A 30 -2.37 7.83 -10.09
CA PRO A 30 -3.79 7.50 -10.15
C PRO A 30 -4.50 8.41 -11.15
N PRO A 31 -5.51 7.89 -11.90
CA PRO A 31 -6.29 8.70 -12.83
C PRO A 31 -6.93 9.89 -12.11
N LYS A 32 -6.77 11.11 -12.65
CA LYS A 32 -7.24 12.35 -12.02
C LYS A 32 -8.71 12.30 -11.59
N ARG A 33 -9.56 11.65 -12.40
CA ARG A 33 -11.02 11.55 -12.17
C ARG A 33 -11.38 10.76 -10.91
N TYR A 34 -10.50 9.85 -10.45
CA TYR A 34 -10.72 9.02 -9.26
C TYR A 34 -9.88 9.48 -8.06
N CYS A 35 -9.05 10.47 -8.25
CA CYS A 35 -8.14 10.94 -7.21
C CYS A 35 -8.86 11.98 -6.32
N PRO A 36 -8.86 11.84 -4.99
CA PRO A 36 -9.54 12.78 -4.09
C PRO A 36 -8.98 14.20 -4.18
N HIS A 37 -7.69 14.34 -4.46
CA HIS A 37 -6.97 15.61 -4.65
C HIS A 37 -5.62 15.36 -5.30
N VAL A 38 -4.89 16.42 -5.67
CA VAL A 38 -3.52 16.30 -6.18
C VAL A 38 -2.62 15.73 -5.08
N PRO A 39 -1.87 14.63 -5.35
CA PRO A 39 -1.01 14.01 -4.35
C PRO A 39 0.07 14.97 -3.84
N THR A 40 0.25 15.03 -2.53
CA THR A 40 1.38 15.72 -1.91
C THR A 40 2.70 15.02 -2.22
N PRO A 41 3.88 15.67 -2.06
CA PRO A 41 5.17 15.02 -2.28
C PRO A 41 5.37 13.72 -1.49
N LYS A 42 4.87 13.65 -0.24
CA LYS A 42 4.93 12.44 0.58
C LYS A 42 4.02 11.33 0.05
N GLN A 43 2.83 11.67 -0.41
CA GLN A 43 1.92 10.72 -1.05
C GLN A 43 2.49 10.22 -2.38
N LEU A 44 3.08 11.09 -3.21
CA LEU A 44 3.78 10.68 -4.42
C LEU A 44 4.88 9.66 -4.13
N ALA A 45 5.69 9.92 -3.11
CA ALA A 45 6.72 9.02 -2.66
C ALA A 45 6.17 7.62 -2.32
N PHE A 46 5.07 7.59 -1.59
CA PHE A 46 4.39 6.36 -1.20
C PHE A 46 3.77 5.63 -2.41
N LEU A 47 3.09 6.35 -3.30
CA LEU A 47 2.47 5.81 -4.51
C LEU A 47 3.48 5.22 -5.48
N LEU A 48 4.62 5.90 -5.65
CA LEU A 48 5.68 5.51 -6.59
C LEU A 48 6.74 4.59 -5.95
N CYS A 49 6.54 4.14 -4.71
CA CYS A 49 7.43 3.18 -4.08
C CYS A 49 7.37 1.83 -4.82
N PRO A 50 8.49 1.32 -5.40
CA PRO A 50 8.48 0.10 -6.22
C PRO A 50 8.42 -1.17 -5.38
N ARG A 51 8.57 -1.09 -4.07
CA ARG A 51 8.55 -2.25 -3.18
C ARG A 51 7.16 -2.83 -3.08
N THR A 52 7.07 -4.15 -2.91
CA THR A 52 5.80 -4.84 -2.65
C THR A 52 5.14 -4.32 -1.39
N GLU A 53 5.91 -4.12 -0.32
CA GLU A 53 5.44 -3.53 0.93
C GLU A 53 5.89 -2.08 1.05
N ALA A 54 4.99 -1.20 1.50
CA ALA A 54 5.35 0.15 1.93
C ALA A 54 4.45 0.63 3.06
N PHE A 55 5.04 1.35 4.00
CA PHE A 55 4.38 1.90 5.17
C PHE A 55 4.44 3.43 5.17
N PHE A 56 3.28 4.06 5.34
CA PHE A 56 3.14 5.50 5.47
C PHE A 56 2.90 5.85 6.94
N GLY A 57 3.97 5.95 7.70
CA GLY A 57 3.95 6.29 9.13
C GLY A 57 3.98 7.79 9.37
N GLY A 58 3.69 8.17 10.61
CA GLY A 58 3.83 9.53 11.11
C GLY A 58 2.66 9.96 11.98
N ALA A 59 2.83 11.12 12.64
CA ALA A 59 1.82 11.71 13.53
C ALA A 59 0.46 11.93 12.82
N ALA A 60 -0.58 12.14 13.60
CA ALA A 60 -1.90 12.49 13.10
C ALA A 60 -1.78 13.71 12.17
N GLY A 61 -2.18 13.53 10.94
CA GLY A 61 -2.08 14.58 9.93
C GLY A 61 -2.74 14.14 8.64
N PRO A 62 -3.09 15.10 7.80
CA PRO A 62 -3.82 14.81 6.58
C PRO A 62 -2.97 13.99 5.61
N GLY A 63 -3.60 13.01 5.00
CA GLY A 63 -3.09 12.44 3.77
C GLY A 63 -2.68 10.99 3.81
N LYS A 64 -2.55 10.31 4.97
CA LYS A 64 -2.21 8.87 5.01
C LYS A 64 -3.34 8.01 4.42
N THR A 65 -4.54 8.18 4.91
CA THR A 65 -5.74 7.47 4.43
C THR A 65 -6.01 7.78 2.96
N ASP A 66 -5.86 9.06 2.54
CA ASP A 66 -6.00 9.43 1.13
C ASP A 66 -4.89 8.83 0.27
N GLY A 67 -3.65 8.72 0.80
CA GLY A 67 -2.56 8.00 0.13
C GLY A 67 -2.86 6.53 -0.11
N LEU A 68 -3.50 5.84 0.84
CA LEU A 68 -3.97 4.46 0.65
C LEU A 68 -5.07 4.38 -0.41
N LEU A 69 -6.05 5.29 -0.37
CA LEU A 69 -7.12 5.33 -1.37
C LEU A 69 -6.56 5.62 -2.76
N MET A 70 -5.67 6.60 -2.91
CA MET A 70 -4.98 6.90 -4.16
C MET A 70 -4.20 5.69 -4.70
N GLY A 71 -3.55 4.92 -3.82
CA GLY A 71 -2.87 3.68 -4.19
C GLY A 71 -3.83 2.61 -4.70
N ALA A 72 -5.00 2.49 -4.09
CA ALA A 72 -6.04 1.55 -4.53
C ALA A 72 -6.63 1.94 -5.89
N VAL A 73 -6.85 3.23 -6.16
CA VAL A 73 -7.39 3.69 -7.46
C VAL A 73 -6.32 3.79 -8.55
N GLN A 74 -5.04 3.59 -8.24
CA GLN A 74 -3.93 3.78 -9.16
C GLN A 74 -4.05 2.94 -10.45
N LEU A 75 -4.63 1.75 -10.35
CA LEU A 75 -4.71 0.77 -11.43
C LEU A 75 -6.14 0.35 -11.76
N VAL A 76 -7.15 1.11 -11.36
CA VAL A 76 -8.57 0.77 -11.62
C VAL A 76 -8.97 0.81 -13.10
N GLU A 77 -8.14 1.33 -13.97
CA GLU A 77 -8.35 1.25 -15.44
C GLU A 77 -7.86 -0.09 -16.03
N ARG A 78 -7.17 -0.92 -15.23
CA ARG A 78 -6.75 -2.25 -15.65
C ARG A 78 -7.90 -3.25 -15.46
N PRO A 79 -8.24 -4.04 -16.48
CA PRO A 79 -9.27 -5.09 -16.36
C PRO A 79 -8.93 -6.08 -15.24
N ARG A 80 -9.96 -6.55 -14.53
CA ARG A 80 -9.83 -7.52 -13.42
C ARG A 80 -8.91 -7.10 -12.27
N TYR A 81 -8.52 -5.83 -12.18
CA TYR A 81 -7.80 -5.34 -11.02
C TYR A 81 -8.70 -5.40 -9.79
N SER A 82 -8.17 -5.96 -8.70
CA SER A 82 -8.89 -6.08 -7.43
C SER A 82 -8.06 -5.51 -6.28
N ALA A 83 -8.65 -4.57 -5.56
CA ALA A 83 -8.06 -3.97 -4.38
C ALA A 83 -8.92 -4.23 -3.14
N LEU A 84 -8.25 -4.42 -1.99
CA LEU A 84 -8.87 -4.54 -0.67
C LEU A 84 -8.36 -3.43 0.24
N LEU A 85 -9.26 -2.70 0.87
CA LEU A 85 -8.94 -1.68 1.87
C LEU A 85 -9.54 -2.06 3.21
N LEU A 86 -8.72 -2.09 4.26
CA LEU A 86 -9.05 -2.66 5.55
C LEU A 86 -8.99 -1.64 6.68
N ARG A 87 -9.96 -1.72 7.58
CA ARG A 87 -9.97 -1.16 8.92
C ARG A 87 -10.11 -2.28 9.94
N ARG A 88 -9.68 -2.04 11.18
CA ARG A 88 -9.69 -3.07 12.23
C ARG A 88 -11.10 -3.56 12.55
N THR A 89 -12.07 -2.64 12.65
CA THR A 89 -13.45 -3.00 12.99
C THR A 89 -14.46 -2.43 11.99
N PHE A 90 -15.61 -3.09 11.86
CA PHE A 90 -16.71 -2.58 11.05
C PHE A 90 -17.17 -1.20 11.52
N ARG A 91 -17.22 -0.99 12.83
CA ARG A 91 -17.57 0.32 13.40
C ARG A 91 -16.62 1.42 12.95
N GLN A 92 -15.31 1.16 12.97
CA GLN A 92 -14.29 2.11 12.47
C GLN A 92 -14.39 2.32 10.96
N LEU A 93 -14.66 1.25 10.20
CA LEU A 93 -14.84 1.33 8.75
C LEU A 93 -16.03 2.21 8.37
N ASN A 94 -17.09 2.22 9.18
CA ASN A 94 -18.33 2.96 8.91
C ASN A 94 -18.35 4.40 9.48
N GLN A 95 -17.28 4.86 10.14
CA GLN A 95 -17.16 6.24 10.63
C GLN A 95 -17.12 7.27 9.50
N SER A 96 -17.63 8.48 9.74
CA SER A 96 -17.75 9.54 8.73
C SER A 96 -16.43 9.90 8.01
N ASN A 97 -15.29 9.82 8.71
CA ASN A 97 -13.97 10.11 8.17
C ASN A 97 -13.15 8.85 7.83
N SER A 98 -13.78 7.67 7.80
CA SER A 98 -13.11 6.43 7.44
C SER A 98 -12.70 6.39 5.99
N ILE A 99 -11.78 5.49 5.65
CA ILE A 99 -11.33 5.29 4.26
C ILE A 99 -12.49 4.96 3.32
N MET A 100 -13.49 4.19 3.79
CA MET A 100 -14.67 3.85 2.99
C MET A 100 -15.53 5.09 2.70
N ASN A 101 -15.83 5.92 3.71
CA ASN A 101 -16.64 7.10 3.50
C ASN A 101 -15.91 8.18 2.69
N ARG A 102 -14.59 8.34 2.86
CA ARG A 102 -13.76 9.19 2.00
C ARG A 102 -13.81 8.73 0.54
N ALA A 103 -13.72 7.42 0.30
CA ALA A 103 -13.86 6.86 -1.04
C ALA A 103 -15.24 7.19 -1.64
N ARG A 104 -16.32 7.00 -0.86
CA ARG A 104 -17.68 7.33 -1.30
C ARG A 104 -17.85 8.80 -1.67
N GLN A 105 -17.21 9.70 -0.92
CA GLN A 105 -17.24 11.14 -1.22
C GLN A 105 -16.43 11.47 -2.48
N SER A 106 -15.21 10.95 -2.60
CA SER A 106 -14.33 11.28 -3.72
C SER A 106 -14.79 10.64 -5.04
N LEU A 107 -15.46 9.49 -5.00
CA LEU A 107 -15.94 8.79 -6.18
C LEU A 107 -17.42 9.07 -6.52
N ALA A 108 -18.13 9.89 -5.72
CA ALA A 108 -19.56 10.13 -5.88
C ALA A 108 -19.95 10.70 -7.27
N ASN A 109 -19.10 11.51 -7.87
CA ASN A 109 -19.33 12.15 -9.16
C ASN A 109 -18.51 11.53 -10.30
N THR A 110 -18.18 10.24 -10.15
CA THR A 110 -17.45 9.47 -11.17
C THR A 110 -18.33 8.37 -11.75
N ASP A 111 -17.78 7.63 -12.71
CA ASP A 111 -18.42 6.47 -13.31
C ASP A 111 -18.24 5.16 -12.49
N ALA A 112 -17.66 5.24 -11.29
CA ALA A 112 -17.53 4.11 -10.37
C ALA A 112 -18.86 3.82 -9.68
N VAL A 113 -19.30 2.57 -9.71
CA VAL A 113 -20.59 2.13 -9.16
C VAL A 113 -20.38 1.54 -7.76
N TRP A 114 -21.10 2.07 -6.77
CA TRP A 114 -21.08 1.59 -5.39
C TRP A 114 -22.10 0.51 -5.14
N ASN A 115 -21.66 -0.65 -4.63
CA ASN A 115 -22.53 -1.69 -4.06
C ASN A 115 -22.48 -1.64 -2.53
N ASN A 116 -23.58 -1.30 -1.90
CA ASN A 116 -23.64 -1.16 -0.45
C ASN A 116 -23.66 -2.51 0.29
N ALA A 117 -24.19 -3.57 -0.32
CA ALA A 117 -24.19 -4.91 0.30
C ALA A 117 -22.76 -5.47 0.39
N ASP A 118 -22.02 -5.40 -0.70
CA ASP A 118 -20.65 -5.92 -0.79
C ASP A 118 -19.60 -4.94 -0.28
N LYS A 119 -19.97 -3.71 0.08
CA LYS A 119 -19.01 -2.62 0.42
C LYS A 119 -17.93 -2.47 -0.65
N ARG A 120 -18.33 -2.39 -1.92
CA ARG A 120 -17.44 -2.47 -3.06
C ARG A 120 -17.76 -1.42 -4.11
N PHE A 121 -16.74 -0.79 -4.66
CA PHE A 121 -16.81 -0.06 -5.92
C PHE A 121 -16.47 -0.98 -7.09
N THR A 122 -17.20 -0.84 -8.18
CA THR A 122 -16.90 -1.45 -9.48
C THR A 122 -16.70 -0.33 -10.50
N PHE A 123 -15.60 -0.40 -11.25
CA PHE A 123 -15.21 0.58 -12.27
C PHE A 123 -15.59 0.07 -13.67
N PRO A 124 -15.69 0.95 -14.70
CA PRO A 124 -16.03 0.53 -16.06
C PRO A 124 -15.10 -0.51 -16.66
N SER A 125 -13.85 -0.58 -16.23
CA SER A 125 -12.87 -1.61 -16.61
C SER A 125 -13.18 -3.01 -16.06
N GLY A 126 -14.16 -3.13 -15.15
CA GLY A 126 -14.39 -4.32 -14.33
C GLY A 126 -13.47 -4.42 -13.10
N ALA A 127 -12.60 -3.45 -12.87
CA ALA A 127 -11.81 -3.38 -11.64
C ALA A 127 -12.70 -3.16 -10.41
N THR A 128 -12.23 -3.62 -9.24
CA THR A 128 -12.98 -3.49 -8.00
C THR A 128 -12.13 -2.97 -6.85
N ILE A 129 -12.75 -2.21 -5.96
CA ILE A 129 -12.19 -1.86 -4.65
C ILE A 129 -13.19 -2.28 -3.58
N THR A 130 -12.80 -3.24 -2.76
CA THR A 130 -13.60 -3.77 -1.65
C THR A 130 -13.11 -3.18 -0.32
N PHE A 131 -14.04 -2.85 0.57
CA PHE A 131 -13.75 -2.38 1.92
C PHE A 131 -14.13 -3.46 2.92
N GLY A 132 -13.20 -3.80 3.81
CA GLY A 132 -13.38 -4.87 4.77
C GLY A 132 -12.85 -4.54 6.16
N ASN A 133 -13.11 -5.44 7.08
CA ASN A 133 -12.63 -5.37 8.46
C ASN A 133 -12.20 -6.76 8.96
N LEU A 134 -11.42 -6.77 10.05
CA LEU A 134 -10.93 -7.97 10.72
C LEU A 134 -11.10 -7.80 12.23
N ASP A 135 -12.34 -7.94 12.72
CA ASP A 135 -12.66 -7.76 14.14
C ASP A 135 -12.05 -8.85 15.02
N SER A 136 -11.97 -10.08 14.51
CA SER A 136 -11.32 -11.22 15.14
C SER A 136 -10.09 -11.70 14.36
N GLU A 137 -9.31 -12.60 14.94
CA GLU A 137 -8.16 -13.21 14.27
C GLU A 137 -8.59 -14.14 13.12
N ASP A 138 -9.78 -14.71 13.21
CA ASP A 138 -10.29 -15.67 12.23
C ASP A 138 -11.03 -15.01 11.07
N ASP A 139 -11.33 -13.71 11.15
CA ASP A 139 -11.96 -12.96 10.06
C ASP A 139 -11.10 -12.93 8.79
N VAL A 140 -9.84 -13.28 8.87
CA VAL A 140 -8.96 -13.41 7.71
C VAL A 140 -9.44 -14.48 6.73
N TYR A 141 -10.12 -15.52 7.23
CA TYR A 141 -10.60 -16.64 6.42
C TYR A 141 -11.74 -16.27 5.45
N GLN A 142 -12.44 -15.16 5.69
CA GLN A 142 -13.42 -14.66 4.71
C GLN A 142 -12.78 -14.30 3.34
N TYR A 143 -11.45 -14.16 3.29
CA TYR A 143 -10.68 -13.87 2.08
C TYR A 143 -9.98 -15.09 1.46
N ASP A 144 -10.25 -16.31 1.92
CA ASP A 144 -9.54 -17.53 1.51
C ASP A 144 -9.53 -17.78 0.00
N SER A 145 -10.64 -17.52 -0.64
CA SER A 145 -10.80 -17.72 -2.10
C SER A 145 -10.56 -16.43 -2.91
N SER A 146 -10.08 -15.36 -2.26
CA SER A 146 -9.90 -14.07 -2.89
C SER A 146 -8.46 -13.84 -3.34
N GLU A 147 -8.30 -13.13 -4.45
CA GLU A 147 -7.01 -12.69 -4.96
C GLU A 147 -7.04 -11.17 -5.17
N PHE A 148 -6.03 -10.49 -4.66
CA PHE A 148 -5.91 -9.04 -4.76
C PHE A 148 -4.55 -8.64 -5.34
N GLN A 149 -4.53 -7.59 -6.14
CA GLN A 149 -3.30 -6.96 -6.61
C GLN A 149 -2.87 -5.81 -5.69
N TYR A 150 -3.81 -5.32 -4.88
CA TYR A 150 -3.56 -4.29 -3.88
C TYR A 150 -4.28 -4.62 -2.58
N ILE A 151 -3.56 -4.58 -1.45
CA ILE A 151 -4.17 -4.64 -0.12
C ILE A 151 -3.67 -3.44 0.69
N GLY A 152 -4.60 -2.65 1.20
CA GLY A 152 -4.32 -1.46 2.01
C GLY A 152 -4.83 -1.60 3.43
N PHE A 153 -3.94 -1.45 4.43
CA PHE A 153 -4.29 -1.41 5.84
C PHE A 153 -4.31 0.02 6.35
N ASP A 154 -5.47 0.52 6.70
CA ASP A 154 -5.62 1.81 7.36
C ASP A 154 -5.61 1.60 8.88
N GLU A 155 -4.70 2.31 9.58
CA GLU A 155 -4.35 2.11 10.99
C GLU A 155 -3.76 0.72 11.28
N LEU A 156 -2.69 0.38 10.57
CA LEU A 156 -2.02 -0.93 10.63
C LEU A 156 -1.69 -1.39 12.05
N THR A 157 -1.25 -0.49 12.92
CA THR A 157 -0.91 -0.81 14.31
C THR A 157 -2.09 -1.32 15.15
N SER A 158 -3.31 -1.26 14.61
CA SER A 158 -4.49 -1.86 15.24
C SER A 158 -4.66 -3.35 14.93
N PHE A 159 -3.96 -3.88 13.94
CA PHE A 159 -4.01 -5.28 13.51
C PHE A 159 -2.91 -6.11 14.18
N SER A 160 -3.10 -7.42 14.19
CA SER A 160 -2.05 -8.37 14.55
C SER A 160 -1.12 -8.65 13.37
N GLU A 161 0.10 -9.09 13.66
CA GLU A 161 1.03 -9.55 12.62
C GLU A 161 0.48 -10.77 11.87
N ARG A 162 -0.25 -11.67 12.56
CA ARG A 162 -0.91 -12.82 11.96
C ARG A 162 -1.91 -12.40 10.89
N GLN A 163 -2.78 -11.41 11.19
CA GLN A 163 -3.75 -10.89 10.22
C GLN A 163 -3.06 -10.30 8.99
N TYR A 164 -2.02 -9.54 9.20
CA TYR A 164 -1.24 -8.93 8.13
C TYR A 164 -0.56 -9.98 7.23
N THR A 165 0.16 -10.91 7.85
CA THR A 165 0.90 -11.98 7.14
C THR A 165 -0.04 -12.91 6.39
N TYR A 166 -1.19 -13.24 6.97
CA TYR A 166 -2.20 -14.05 6.30
C TYR A 166 -2.67 -13.39 5.01
N LEU A 167 -3.06 -12.13 5.07
CA LEU A 167 -3.53 -11.40 3.88
C LEU A 167 -2.43 -11.13 2.86
N PHE A 168 -1.16 -11.11 3.28
CA PHE A 168 -0.04 -11.06 2.34
C PHE A 168 -0.05 -12.26 1.39
N SER A 169 -0.50 -13.44 1.84
CA SER A 169 -0.65 -14.63 1.00
C SER A 169 -1.78 -14.50 -0.04
N ARG A 170 -2.66 -13.51 0.10
CA ARG A 170 -3.74 -13.20 -0.86
C ARG A 170 -3.33 -12.21 -1.94
N LEU A 171 -2.12 -11.64 -1.85
CA LEU A 171 -1.55 -10.83 -2.92
C LEU A 171 -1.09 -11.72 -4.07
N ARG A 172 -1.70 -11.53 -5.24
CA ARG A 172 -1.40 -12.36 -6.41
C ARG A 172 -1.33 -11.54 -7.68
N THR A 173 -0.43 -11.97 -8.56
CA THR A 173 -0.37 -11.53 -9.96
C THR A 173 -0.84 -12.69 -10.82
N THR A 174 -1.81 -12.48 -11.67
CA THR A 174 -2.26 -13.48 -12.64
C THR A 174 -1.65 -13.23 -14.00
N ARG A 175 -1.60 -14.26 -14.86
CA ARG A 175 -1.11 -14.09 -16.24
C ARG A 175 -1.94 -13.07 -17.02
N ASP A 176 -3.25 -13.05 -16.77
CA ASP A 176 -4.21 -12.16 -17.46
C ASP A 176 -4.17 -10.73 -16.92
N ASN A 177 -3.56 -10.52 -15.74
CA ASN A 177 -3.41 -9.22 -15.12
C ASN A 177 -2.01 -9.11 -14.48
N PRO A 178 -0.98 -8.76 -15.26
CA PRO A 178 0.40 -8.71 -14.80
C PRO A 178 0.71 -7.45 -13.96
N VAL A 179 -0.23 -7.06 -13.09
CA VAL A 179 -0.06 -5.95 -12.16
C VAL A 179 0.84 -6.37 -11.01
N PRO A 180 1.89 -5.62 -10.68
CA PRO A 180 2.73 -5.90 -9.51
C PRO A 180 1.90 -5.85 -8.23
N PRO A 181 1.91 -6.93 -7.41
CA PRO A 181 1.13 -6.97 -6.18
C PRO A 181 1.70 -6.00 -5.14
N ARG A 182 0.83 -5.33 -4.41
CA ARG A 182 1.21 -4.30 -3.44
C ARG A 182 0.47 -4.42 -2.13
N MET A 183 1.24 -4.49 -1.06
CA MET A 183 0.78 -4.29 0.30
C MET A 183 1.12 -2.87 0.73
N ARG A 184 0.14 -2.10 1.07
CA ARG A 184 0.29 -0.71 1.49
C ARG A 184 -0.34 -0.53 2.86
N SER A 185 0.34 0.19 3.72
CA SER A 185 -0.13 0.38 5.07
C SER A 185 0.08 1.81 5.54
N ALA A 186 -0.82 2.27 6.38
CA ALA A 186 -0.71 3.56 7.02
C ALA A 186 -1.08 3.47 8.49
N SER A 187 -0.36 4.17 9.37
CA SER A 187 -0.71 4.27 10.77
C SER A 187 -0.06 5.46 11.46
N ASN A 188 -0.63 5.80 12.59
CA ASN A 188 0.03 6.58 13.62
C ASN A 188 0.86 5.63 14.51
N PRO A 189 1.89 6.12 15.23
CA PRO A 189 2.56 5.34 16.26
C PRO A 189 1.59 5.00 17.40
N GLY A 190 1.87 3.91 18.12
CA GLY A 190 1.04 3.40 19.21
C GLY A 190 0.13 2.26 18.77
N ASN A 191 -0.83 1.90 19.63
CA ASN A 191 -1.65 0.70 19.57
C ASN A 191 -0.88 -0.62 19.79
N ARG A 192 -1.65 -1.70 19.94
CA ARG A 192 -1.14 -3.03 20.30
C ARG A 192 -0.17 -3.65 19.29
N GLY A 193 -0.22 -3.22 18.03
CA GLY A 193 0.63 -3.73 16.96
C GLY A 193 1.87 -2.87 16.69
N HIS A 194 2.16 -1.88 17.55
CA HIS A 194 3.26 -0.95 17.33
C HIS A 194 4.60 -1.67 17.14
N ASP A 195 4.94 -2.57 18.05
CA ASP A 195 6.24 -3.23 18.11
C ASP A 195 6.52 -4.10 16.86
N TRP A 196 5.55 -4.89 16.40
CA TRP A 196 5.74 -5.70 15.22
C TRP A 196 5.81 -4.85 13.92
N VAL A 197 5.06 -3.74 13.86
CA VAL A 197 5.12 -2.80 12.73
C VAL A 197 6.46 -2.11 12.68
N GLU A 198 6.97 -1.65 13.82
CA GLU A 198 8.29 -1.04 13.94
C GLU A 198 9.39 -2.00 13.48
N ALA A 199 9.36 -3.23 13.99
CA ALA A 199 10.32 -4.28 13.62
C ALA A 199 10.26 -4.62 12.12
N ARG A 200 9.05 -4.80 11.56
CA ARG A 200 8.86 -5.19 10.15
C ARG A 200 9.34 -4.12 9.17
N TYR A 201 9.05 -2.86 9.46
CA TYR A 201 9.38 -1.75 8.56
C TYR A 201 10.69 -1.05 8.94
N MET A 202 11.43 -1.57 9.93
CA MET A 202 12.71 -1.02 10.42
C MET A 202 12.64 0.48 10.67
N ILE A 203 11.57 0.92 11.33
CA ILE A 203 11.30 2.33 11.58
C ILE A 203 12.42 2.89 12.48
N GLY A 204 12.96 4.06 12.11
CA GLY A 204 14.05 4.70 12.87
C GLY A 204 15.46 4.25 12.50
N GLN A 205 15.63 3.27 11.61
CA GLN A 205 16.96 2.88 11.15
C GLN A 205 17.49 3.82 10.03
N PRO A 206 18.63 4.47 10.20
CA PRO A 206 19.12 5.51 9.28
C PRO A 206 19.34 5.01 7.84
N SER A 207 19.79 3.78 7.66
CA SER A 207 20.09 3.19 6.36
C SER A 207 18.85 3.02 5.46
N VAL A 208 17.68 2.73 6.05
CA VAL A 208 16.42 2.55 5.32
C VAL A 208 15.87 3.89 4.85
N LEU A 209 15.96 4.92 5.67
CA LEU A 209 15.51 6.27 5.33
C LEU A 209 16.33 6.87 4.17
N LEU A 210 17.62 6.61 4.10
CA LEU A 210 18.49 7.12 3.03
C LEU A 210 18.16 6.47 1.67
N GLN A 211 17.94 5.16 1.64
CA GLN A 211 17.58 4.44 0.41
C GLN A 211 16.20 4.86 -0.12
N LEU A 212 15.19 5.04 0.74
CA LEU A 212 13.88 5.54 0.35
C LEU A 212 13.95 6.95 -0.24
N ASN A 213 14.71 7.86 0.37
CA ASN A 213 14.84 9.24 -0.12
C ASN A 213 15.48 9.32 -1.52
N VAL A 214 16.47 8.50 -1.81
CA VAL A 214 17.13 8.45 -3.13
C VAL A 214 16.20 7.88 -4.21
N GLN A 215 15.46 6.82 -3.92
CA GLN A 215 14.52 6.22 -4.87
C GLN A 215 13.34 7.15 -5.16
N VAL A 216 12.81 7.82 -4.16
CA VAL A 216 11.74 8.81 -4.28
C VAL A 216 12.18 10.00 -5.14
N ALA A 217 13.37 10.54 -4.90
CA ALA A 217 13.90 11.65 -5.69
C ALA A 217 14.06 11.28 -7.18
N ARG A 218 14.44 10.03 -7.49
CA ARG A 218 14.53 9.52 -8.87
C ARG A 218 13.15 9.34 -9.50
N ALA A 219 12.17 8.81 -8.78
CA ALA A 219 10.80 8.61 -9.27
C ALA A 219 10.10 9.95 -9.53
N VAL A 220 10.22 10.91 -8.62
CA VAL A 220 9.65 12.26 -8.79
C VAL A 220 10.27 13.01 -9.97
N ARG A 221 11.59 12.86 -10.24
CA ARG A 221 12.24 13.44 -11.43
C ARG A 221 11.68 12.82 -12.71
N ARG A 222 11.50 11.50 -12.79
CA ARG A 222 10.93 10.82 -13.97
C ARG A 222 9.52 11.31 -14.30
N VAL A 223 8.65 11.45 -13.29
CA VAL A 223 7.27 11.93 -13.48
C VAL A 223 7.26 13.38 -13.99
N ARG A 224 8.15 14.25 -13.50
CA ARG A 224 8.26 15.63 -13.98
C ARG A 224 8.79 15.74 -15.41
N SER A 225 9.63 14.80 -15.84
CA SER A 225 10.19 14.80 -17.21
C SER A 225 9.24 14.18 -18.24
N SER A 226 8.23 13.42 -17.83
CA SER A 226 7.25 12.77 -18.70
C SER A 226 5.88 13.45 -18.75
N ALA A 227 5.66 14.55 -18.01
CA ALA A 227 4.45 15.33 -18.08
C ALA A 227 4.56 16.34 -19.24
N PRO A 228 3.77 16.21 -20.32
CA PRO A 228 3.63 17.30 -21.28
C PRO A 228 2.92 18.47 -20.59
N TYR A 229 3.44 19.67 -20.80
CA TYR A 229 2.84 20.94 -20.39
C TYR A 229 1.46 21.15 -21.02
#